data_097b6a478c3fce292f67ae716f08a46f
#
_entry.id   097b6a478c3fce292f67ae716f08a46f
#
_cell.length_a   1.000
_cell.length_b   1.000
_cell.length_c   1.000
_cell.angle_alpha   90.00
_cell.angle_beta   90.00
_cell.angle_gamma   90.00
#
_symmetry.space_group_name_H-M   'P 1'
#
loop_
_entity.id
_entity.type
_entity.pdbx_description
1 polymer ?
#
loop_
_entity_poly.entity_id
_entity_poly.type
_entity_poly.pdbx_seq_one_letter_code
_entity_poly.pdbx_strand_id
1 'polypeptide(L)'
;QYNGYKVYWEDGAQFTDPHASGVTAKVNAITDISTCKTMSKEDAVTAGLYEVIGKEVDDAYIAEVEKQVINQASIDEMASKLKIVYTPLHGTGNLPVRRVLDDLGFKNVYVVPEQELPDGDFPTVSYPNPEAKEAFALGLALAKEKDADLVLATDPDADRLGVYVKDAKSGEYIPLTGNMSGSLLCEYVLSQKKEKAGSLPADGAVVKSIVTTNLVDEIAKAYNVKLIEVLTGFKWIGKEILGFEQSG
;
A
#
# COMPACT_ATOMS: atom_id res chain seq x y z
N GLN A 1 9.48 7.55 -19.14
CA GLN A 1 8.03 7.35 -18.98
C GLN A 1 7.80 5.92 -18.56
N TYR A 2 7.29 5.75 -17.37
CA TYR A 2 7.06 4.44 -16.78
C TYR A 2 5.56 4.14 -16.82
N ASN A 3 5.10 3.56 -17.94
CA ASN A 3 3.77 2.97 -17.99
C ASN A 3 3.90 1.50 -17.63
N GLY A 4 3.57 1.15 -16.39
CA GLY A 4 3.40 -0.22 -15.95
C GLY A 4 1.98 -0.70 -16.22
N TYR A 5 1.85 -1.95 -16.67
CA TYR A 5 0.56 -2.62 -16.78
C TYR A 5 0.61 -3.86 -15.87
N LYS A 6 -0.06 -3.80 -14.72
CA LYS A 6 -0.14 -4.90 -13.77
C LYS A 6 -1.41 -5.70 -14.09
N VAL A 7 -1.27 -7.00 -14.35
CA VAL A 7 -2.38 -7.91 -14.65
C VAL A 7 -2.51 -8.93 -13.53
N TYR A 8 -3.72 -9.14 -13.08
CA TYR A 8 -4.07 -10.06 -12.00
C TYR A 8 -4.86 -11.24 -12.56
N TRP A 9 -4.76 -12.38 -11.90
CA TRP A 9 -5.45 -13.60 -12.27
C TRP A 9 -6.69 -13.83 -11.39
N GLU A 10 -7.38 -14.96 -11.59
CA GLU A 10 -8.60 -15.30 -10.85
C GLU A 10 -8.38 -15.47 -9.33
N ASP A 11 -7.14 -15.75 -8.93
CA ASP A 11 -6.72 -15.87 -7.53
C ASP A 11 -6.52 -14.50 -6.82
N GLY A 12 -6.74 -13.39 -7.53
CA GLY A 12 -6.54 -12.04 -7.01
C GLY A 12 -5.08 -11.59 -6.93
N ALA A 13 -4.10 -12.44 -7.30
CA ALA A 13 -2.69 -12.10 -7.32
C ALA A 13 -2.20 -11.73 -8.72
N GLN A 14 -1.14 -10.93 -8.78
CA GLN A 14 -0.45 -10.66 -10.05
C GLN A 14 0.12 -11.96 -10.61
N PHE A 15 -0.26 -12.31 -11.85
CA PHE A 15 0.10 -13.60 -12.41
C PHE A 15 1.61 -13.77 -12.67
N THR A 16 2.06 -15.01 -12.53
CA THR A 16 3.42 -15.47 -12.79
C THR A 16 3.46 -16.35 -14.03
N ASP A 17 4.61 -16.93 -14.36
CA ASP A 17 4.71 -17.91 -15.45
C ASP A 17 3.86 -19.17 -15.17
N PRO A 18 3.28 -19.77 -16.21
CA PRO A 18 3.51 -19.53 -17.66
C PRO A 18 2.68 -18.39 -18.27
N HIS A 19 1.70 -17.84 -17.57
CA HIS A 19 0.79 -16.83 -18.09
C HIS A 19 1.51 -15.51 -18.42
N ALA A 20 2.45 -15.08 -17.55
CA ALA A 20 3.22 -13.85 -17.76
C ALA A 20 4.04 -13.90 -19.06
N SER A 21 4.76 -14.98 -19.28
CA SER A 21 5.53 -15.19 -20.52
C SER A 21 4.62 -15.27 -21.75
N GLY A 22 3.45 -15.90 -21.62
CA GLY A 22 2.47 -16.00 -22.70
C GLY A 22 1.94 -14.64 -23.14
N VAL A 23 1.57 -13.77 -22.18
CA VAL A 23 1.13 -12.39 -22.47
C VAL A 23 2.28 -11.57 -23.07
N THR A 24 3.47 -11.63 -22.49
CA THR A 24 4.65 -10.91 -22.99
C THR A 24 4.97 -11.32 -24.45
N ALA A 25 4.88 -12.60 -24.78
CA ALA A 25 5.09 -13.08 -26.15
C ALA A 25 4.06 -12.48 -27.12
N LYS A 26 2.79 -12.36 -26.72
CA LYS A 26 1.74 -11.74 -27.53
C LYS A 26 1.98 -10.23 -27.74
N VAL A 27 2.37 -9.52 -26.69
CA VAL A 27 2.71 -8.08 -26.77
C VAL A 27 3.89 -7.86 -27.71
N ASN A 28 4.96 -8.65 -27.56
CA ASN A 28 6.16 -8.54 -28.40
C ASN A 28 5.90 -8.92 -29.88
N ALA A 29 4.85 -9.67 -30.17
CA ALA A 29 4.46 -10.00 -31.53
C ALA A 29 3.75 -8.86 -32.27
N ILE A 30 3.32 -7.80 -31.54
CA ILE A 30 2.71 -6.61 -32.15
C ILE A 30 3.82 -5.71 -32.67
N THR A 31 4.02 -5.72 -33.98
CA THR A 31 5.02 -4.87 -34.66
C THR A 31 4.47 -3.53 -35.13
N ASP A 32 3.15 -3.40 -35.22
CA ASP A 32 2.44 -2.19 -35.64
C ASP A 32 1.29 -1.91 -34.68
N ILE A 33 1.42 -0.88 -33.85
CA ILE A 33 0.43 -0.46 -32.86
C ILE A 33 -0.88 -0.02 -33.52
N SER A 34 -0.85 0.46 -34.78
CA SER A 34 -2.06 0.87 -35.49
C SER A 34 -3.03 -0.26 -35.78
N THR A 35 -2.56 -1.51 -35.69
CA THR A 35 -3.40 -2.71 -35.82
C THR A 35 -4.22 -3.04 -34.58
N CYS A 36 -3.96 -2.39 -33.45
CA CYS A 36 -4.71 -2.56 -32.21
C CYS A 36 -6.13 -1.99 -32.41
N LYS A 37 -7.12 -2.80 -32.04
CA LYS A 37 -8.53 -2.39 -32.13
C LYS A 37 -8.81 -1.33 -31.09
N THR A 38 -9.43 -0.23 -31.50
CA THR A 38 -9.88 0.86 -30.62
C THR A 38 -11.33 1.20 -30.91
N MET A 39 -11.99 1.84 -29.95
CA MET A 39 -13.32 2.43 -30.13
C MET A 39 -13.45 3.68 -29.29
N SER A 40 -14.47 4.50 -29.58
CA SER A 40 -14.78 5.66 -28.74
C SER A 40 -15.29 5.21 -27.36
N LYS A 41 -15.16 6.09 -26.35
CA LYS A 41 -15.72 5.81 -25.03
C LYS A 41 -17.24 5.67 -25.08
N GLU A 42 -17.90 6.51 -25.88
CA GLU A 42 -19.34 6.53 -26.06
C GLU A 42 -19.85 5.20 -26.65
N ASP A 43 -19.15 4.68 -27.66
CA ASP A 43 -19.48 3.37 -28.27
C ASP A 43 -19.22 2.24 -27.27
N ALA A 44 -18.14 2.31 -26.50
CA ALA A 44 -17.81 1.30 -25.49
C ALA A 44 -18.85 1.25 -24.37
N VAL A 45 -19.35 2.40 -23.89
CA VAL A 45 -20.45 2.48 -22.92
C VAL A 45 -21.72 1.91 -23.50
N THR A 46 -22.08 2.29 -24.73
CA THR A 46 -23.28 1.82 -25.41
C THR A 46 -23.26 0.30 -25.65
N ALA A 47 -22.07 -0.24 -25.95
CA ALA A 47 -21.87 -1.68 -26.13
C ALA A 47 -21.74 -2.47 -24.82
N GLY A 48 -21.78 -1.82 -23.66
CA GLY A 48 -21.58 -2.47 -22.35
C GLY A 48 -20.13 -2.95 -22.11
N LEU A 49 -19.16 -2.39 -22.83
CA LEU A 49 -17.74 -2.74 -22.73
C LEU A 49 -16.96 -1.79 -21.83
N TYR A 50 -17.57 -0.72 -21.37
CA TYR A 50 -17.01 0.25 -20.44
C TYR A 50 -18.01 0.56 -19.33
N GLU A 51 -17.61 0.30 -18.10
CA GLU A 51 -18.39 0.59 -16.90
C GLU A 51 -17.52 1.33 -15.90
N VAL A 52 -18.09 2.33 -15.25
CA VAL A 52 -17.46 3.01 -14.10
C VAL A 52 -17.91 2.29 -12.84
N ILE A 53 -17.02 1.48 -12.27
CA ILE A 53 -17.23 0.89 -10.95
C ILE A 53 -17.19 2.00 -9.89
N GLY A 54 -18.13 2.00 -8.97
CA GLY A 54 -18.33 3.10 -8.03
C GLY A 54 -18.37 2.62 -6.60
N LYS A 55 -19.22 3.28 -5.82
CA LYS A 55 -19.33 3.12 -4.37
C LYS A 55 -19.46 1.67 -3.89
N GLU A 56 -20.11 0.80 -4.62
CA GLU A 56 -20.27 -0.61 -4.22
C GLU A 56 -18.93 -1.34 -4.10
N VAL A 57 -18.05 -1.13 -5.09
CA VAL A 57 -16.70 -1.74 -5.08
C VAL A 57 -15.83 -1.07 -4.04
N ASP A 58 -15.90 0.26 -3.94
CA ASP A 58 -15.15 1.01 -2.92
C ASP A 58 -15.55 0.55 -1.51
N ASP A 59 -16.85 0.42 -1.22
CA ASP A 59 -17.35 -0.02 0.09
C ASP A 59 -16.87 -1.43 0.43
N ALA A 60 -16.91 -2.35 -0.53
CA ALA A 60 -16.41 -3.71 -0.34
C ALA A 60 -14.91 -3.73 -0.05
N TYR A 61 -14.12 -2.94 -0.79
CA TYR A 61 -12.68 -2.83 -0.57
C TYR A 61 -12.35 -2.22 0.80
N ILE A 62 -12.98 -1.10 1.16
CA ILE A 62 -12.75 -0.44 2.45
C ILE A 62 -13.10 -1.38 3.62
N ALA A 63 -14.23 -2.09 3.52
CA ALA A 63 -14.61 -3.06 4.55
C ALA A 63 -13.56 -4.17 4.74
N GLU A 64 -12.89 -4.63 3.67
CA GLU A 64 -11.80 -5.60 3.80
C GLU A 64 -10.54 -4.99 4.42
N VAL A 65 -10.22 -3.73 4.10
CA VAL A 65 -9.11 -3.01 4.71
C VAL A 65 -9.33 -2.81 6.21
N GLU A 66 -10.52 -2.40 6.62
CA GLU A 66 -10.87 -2.18 8.03
C GLU A 66 -10.79 -3.47 8.87
N LYS A 67 -11.07 -4.64 8.29
CA LYS A 67 -10.88 -5.93 8.97
C LYS A 67 -9.42 -6.20 9.38
N GLN A 68 -8.47 -5.50 8.79
CA GLN A 68 -7.05 -5.62 9.15
C GLN A 68 -6.69 -4.89 10.45
N VAL A 69 -7.61 -4.11 11.02
CA VAL A 69 -7.43 -3.47 12.31
C VAL A 69 -7.36 -4.53 13.40
N ILE A 70 -6.20 -4.63 14.06
CA ILE A 70 -6.00 -5.62 15.12
C ILE A 70 -6.38 -5.03 16.48
N ASN A 71 -6.00 -3.79 16.78
CA ASN A 71 -6.23 -3.17 18.10
C ASN A 71 -7.13 -1.94 18.00
N GLN A 72 -8.44 -2.17 18.00
CA GLN A 72 -9.43 -1.08 17.95
C GLN A 72 -9.34 -0.14 19.16
N ALA A 73 -9.02 -0.66 20.35
CA ALA A 73 -8.93 0.17 21.55
C ALA A 73 -7.84 1.24 21.45
N SER A 74 -6.70 0.95 20.82
CA SER A 74 -5.65 1.93 20.58
C SER A 74 -6.11 3.01 19.59
N ILE A 75 -6.89 2.64 18.58
CA ILE A 75 -7.48 3.60 17.63
C ILE A 75 -8.48 4.50 18.37
N ASP A 76 -9.40 3.93 19.13
CA ASP A 76 -10.42 4.67 19.88
C ASP A 76 -9.79 5.69 20.86
N GLU A 77 -8.65 5.32 21.45
CA GLU A 77 -7.90 6.22 22.34
C GLU A 77 -7.21 7.36 21.59
N MET A 78 -6.63 7.08 20.42
CA MET A 78 -5.68 7.98 19.76
C MET A 78 -6.26 8.74 18.56
N ALA A 79 -7.30 8.25 17.91
CA ALA A 79 -7.79 8.80 16.64
C ALA A 79 -8.18 10.28 16.73
N SER A 80 -8.77 10.71 17.86
CA SER A 80 -9.14 12.13 18.07
C SER A 80 -7.98 13.04 18.43
N LYS A 81 -6.84 12.49 18.86
CA LYS A 81 -5.68 13.21 19.35
C LYS A 81 -4.59 13.33 18.29
N LEU A 82 -4.34 12.22 17.57
CA LEU A 82 -3.26 12.10 16.60
C LEU A 82 -3.48 13.03 15.42
N LYS A 83 -2.46 13.82 15.10
CA LYS A 83 -2.45 14.73 13.95
C LYS A 83 -1.60 14.11 12.83
N ILE A 84 -2.21 13.89 11.69
CA ILE A 84 -1.60 13.23 10.53
C ILE A 84 -1.59 14.21 9.36
N VAL A 85 -0.44 14.40 8.74
CA VAL A 85 -0.35 15.00 7.42
C VAL A 85 -0.26 13.85 6.41
N TYR A 86 -1.05 13.94 5.34
CA TYR A 86 -1.04 12.93 4.28
C TYR A 86 -0.82 13.57 2.91
N THR A 87 0.00 12.95 2.09
CA THR A 87 0.12 13.26 0.67
C THR A 87 -0.06 12.02 -0.20
N PRO A 88 -0.97 12.05 -1.17
CA PRO A 88 -1.12 11.00 -2.18
C PRO A 88 -0.10 11.13 -3.32
N LEU A 89 0.78 12.14 -3.33
CA LEU A 89 1.71 12.43 -4.42
C LEU A 89 1.02 12.44 -5.79
N HIS A 90 -0.10 13.16 -5.91
CA HIS A 90 -0.97 13.22 -7.10
C HIS A 90 -1.57 11.87 -7.52
N GLY A 91 -1.63 10.88 -6.63
CA GLY A 91 -1.97 9.51 -6.93
C GLY A 91 -3.37 9.07 -6.49
N THR A 92 -3.64 7.79 -6.71
CA THR A 92 -4.93 7.14 -6.48
C THR A 92 -5.24 6.90 -5.00
N GLY A 93 -4.22 6.94 -4.12
CA GLY A 93 -4.40 6.76 -2.67
C GLY A 93 -5.24 7.85 -1.99
N ASN A 94 -5.46 9.01 -2.63
CA ASN A 94 -6.16 10.15 -2.03
C ASN A 94 -7.49 9.77 -1.37
N LEU A 95 -8.42 9.21 -2.14
CA LEU A 95 -9.75 8.91 -1.63
C LEU A 95 -9.78 7.73 -0.66
N PRO A 96 -9.21 6.55 -0.98
CA PRO A 96 -9.31 5.38 -0.10
C PRO A 96 -8.57 5.55 1.23
N VAL A 97 -7.37 6.16 1.24
CA VAL A 97 -6.62 6.36 2.49
C VAL A 97 -7.36 7.33 3.41
N ARG A 98 -7.85 8.45 2.87
CA ARG A 98 -8.62 9.43 3.65
C ARG A 98 -9.90 8.83 4.20
N ARG A 99 -10.59 8.03 3.38
CA ARG A 99 -11.81 7.36 3.80
C ARG A 99 -11.55 6.41 4.98
N VAL A 100 -10.58 5.52 4.86
CA VAL A 100 -10.22 4.60 5.96
C VAL A 100 -9.86 5.37 7.23
N LEU A 101 -9.07 6.44 7.13
CA LEU A 101 -8.71 7.24 8.30
C LEU A 101 -9.94 7.92 8.94
N ASP A 102 -10.88 8.44 8.13
CA ASP A 102 -12.12 9.05 8.65
C ASP A 102 -13.06 8.01 9.26
N ASP A 103 -13.26 6.87 8.60
CA ASP A 103 -14.10 5.76 9.07
C ASP A 103 -13.56 5.20 10.40
N LEU A 104 -12.23 5.16 10.58
CA LEU A 104 -11.57 4.79 11.84
C LEU A 104 -11.57 5.91 12.90
N GLY A 105 -12.11 7.09 12.59
CA GLY A 105 -12.30 8.18 13.55
C GLY A 105 -11.14 9.16 13.68
N PHE A 106 -10.12 9.11 12.82
CA PHE A 106 -9.03 10.10 12.81
C PHE A 106 -9.55 11.44 12.30
N LYS A 107 -9.65 12.44 13.17
CA LYS A 107 -10.27 13.74 12.86
C LYS A 107 -9.26 14.81 12.44
N ASN A 108 -8.00 14.64 12.75
CA ASN A 108 -6.94 15.62 12.49
C ASN A 108 -6.05 15.12 11.31
N VAL A 109 -6.65 14.87 10.16
CA VAL A 109 -5.96 14.48 8.93
C VAL A 109 -5.89 15.68 8.00
N TYR A 110 -4.67 16.13 7.69
CA TYR A 110 -4.38 17.29 6.85
C TYR A 110 -3.74 16.82 5.55
N VAL A 111 -4.44 16.99 4.43
CA VAL A 111 -3.92 16.63 3.12
C VAL A 111 -3.09 17.78 2.55
N VAL A 112 -1.96 17.47 1.90
CA VAL A 112 -1.13 18.46 1.21
C VAL A 112 -1.88 18.97 -0.03
N PRO A 113 -2.35 20.25 -0.05
CA PRO A 113 -3.26 20.71 -1.09
C PRO A 113 -2.67 20.64 -2.51
N GLU A 114 -1.38 20.93 -2.63
CA GLU A 114 -0.67 20.97 -3.92
C GLU A 114 -0.48 19.58 -4.53
N GLN A 115 -0.62 18.51 -3.72
CA GLN A 115 -0.41 17.12 -4.11
C GLN A 115 -1.68 16.27 -4.04
N GLU A 116 -2.81 16.89 -3.65
CA GLU A 116 -4.09 16.18 -3.42
C GLU A 116 -4.70 15.63 -4.70
N LEU A 117 -4.76 16.47 -5.75
CA LEU A 117 -5.43 16.09 -6.98
C LEU A 117 -4.51 15.29 -7.91
N PRO A 118 -5.06 14.30 -8.63
CA PRO A 118 -4.30 13.55 -9.64
C PRO A 118 -3.73 14.47 -10.71
N ASP A 119 -2.42 14.35 -10.97
CA ASP A 119 -1.73 15.07 -12.03
C ASP A 119 -0.61 14.18 -12.57
N GLY A 120 -0.73 13.79 -13.85
CA GLY A 120 0.22 12.90 -14.52
C GLY A 120 1.58 13.55 -14.83
N ASP A 121 1.70 14.88 -14.71
CA ASP A 121 2.95 15.61 -14.91
C ASP A 121 3.73 15.76 -13.59
N PHE A 122 3.15 15.42 -12.44
CA PHE A 122 3.77 15.46 -11.11
C PHE A 122 4.51 16.79 -10.81
N PRO A 123 3.85 17.95 -10.91
CA PRO A 123 4.52 19.27 -10.95
C PRO A 123 5.26 19.63 -9.66
N THR A 124 5.00 18.92 -8.55
CA THR A 124 5.57 19.22 -7.23
C THR A 124 6.76 18.35 -6.87
N VAL A 125 7.08 17.33 -7.66
CA VAL A 125 8.17 16.37 -7.40
C VAL A 125 8.84 15.94 -8.69
N SER A 126 10.15 15.75 -8.66
CA SER A 126 10.88 15.20 -9.81
C SER A 126 10.64 13.70 -9.99
N TYR A 127 10.36 13.01 -8.90
CA TYR A 127 10.05 11.58 -8.86
C TYR A 127 9.07 11.27 -7.73
N PRO A 128 7.84 10.83 -8.02
CA PRO A 128 6.79 10.60 -7.01
C PRO A 128 7.02 9.27 -6.25
N ASN A 129 8.12 9.20 -5.49
CA ASN A 129 8.50 8.05 -4.70
C ASN A 129 8.52 8.42 -3.20
N PRO A 130 7.73 7.77 -2.35
CA PRO A 130 7.69 8.05 -0.91
C PRO A 130 8.96 7.64 -0.15
N GLU A 131 9.95 7.05 -0.80
CA GLU A 131 11.29 6.86 -0.24
C GLU A 131 12.20 8.09 -0.47
N ALA A 132 11.85 8.96 -1.43
CA ALA A 132 12.62 10.15 -1.73
C ALA A 132 12.30 11.28 -0.74
N LYS A 133 13.32 11.83 -0.11
CA LYS A 133 13.17 12.96 0.85
C LYS A 133 12.46 14.17 0.22
N GLU A 134 12.69 14.42 -1.07
CA GLU A 134 12.07 15.51 -1.82
C GLU A 134 10.54 15.39 -1.84
N ALA A 135 10.01 14.17 -1.98
CA ALA A 135 8.58 13.92 -2.03
C ALA A 135 7.84 14.38 -0.75
N PHE A 136 8.54 14.43 0.36
CA PHE A 136 8.00 14.88 1.65
C PHE A 136 8.14 16.39 1.91
N ALA A 137 8.78 17.16 1.05
CA ALA A 137 9.09 18.56 1.34
C ALA A 137 7.84 19.38 1.71
N LEU A 138 6.77 19.29 0.93
CA LEU A 138 5.50 19.97 1.21
C LEU A 138 4.78 19.38 2.42
N GLY A 139 4.77 18.05 2.55
CA GLY A 139 4.17 17.37 3.70
C GLY A 139 4.86 17.75 5.02
N LEU A 140 6.18 17.83 5.05
CA LEU A 140 6.95 18.25 6.23
C LEU A 140 6.75 19.73 6.56
N ALA A 141 6.58 20.60 5.56
CA ALA A 141 6.24 21.99 5.78
C ALA A 141 4.87 22.13 6.44
N LEU A 142 3.86 21.45 5.89
CA LEU A 142 2.51 21.41 6.46
C LEU A 142 2.49 20.77 7.85
N ALA A 143 3.29 19.73 8.08
CA ALA A 143 3.38 19.06 9.38
C ALA A 143 3.93 20.00 10.47
N LYS A 144 4.91 20.83 10.14
CA LYS A 144 5.43 21.86 11.06
C LYS A 144 4.38 22.91 11.36
N GLU A 145 3.59 23.36 10.37
CA GLU A 145 2.49 24.32 10.56
C GLU A 145 1.40 23.78 11.46
N LYS A 146 0.99 22.52 11.24
CA LYS A 146 -0.10 21.88 12.01
C LYS A 146 0.36 21.26 13.32
N ASP A 147 1.67 21.24 13.57
CA ASP A 147 2.27 20.52 14.70
C ASP A 147 1.84 19.06 14.68
N ALA A 148 2.01 18.41 13.52
CA ALA A 148 1.55 17.04 13.29
C ALA A 148 2.49 16.00 13.90
N ASP A 149 1.95 14.85 14.29
CA ASP A 149 2.70 13.74 14.87
C ASP A 149 3.33 12.85 13.79
N LEU A 150 2.61 12.69 12.67
CA LEU A 150 2.97 11.82 11.55
C LEU A 150 2.83 12.54 10.21
N VAL A 151 3.71 12.17 9.26
CA VAL A 151 3.53 12.48 7.84
C VAL A 151 3.54 11.17 7.07
N LEU A 152 2.48 10.93 6.31
CA LEU A 152 2.28 9.76 5.47
C LEU A 152 2.32 10.18 4.00
N ALA A 153 2.97 9.40 3.16
CA ALA A 153 2.96 9.57 1.72
C ALA A 153 2.74 8.22 1.02
N THR A 154 1.83 8.17 0.06
CA THR A 154 1.72 7.03 -0.86
C THR A 154 2.23 7.44 -2.23
N ASP A 155 2.79 6.48 -2.98
CA ASP A 155 3.11 6.71 -4.38
C ASP A 155 1.85 6.73 -5.26
N PRO A 156 1.95 7.05 -6.57
CA PRO A 156 0.77 7.27 -7.39
C PRO A 156 -0.19 6.09 -7.53
N ASP A 157 0.29 4.85 -7.49
CA ASP A 157 -0.55 3.64 -7.50
C ASP A 157 -0.80 3.07 -6.10
N ALA A 158 -0.31 3.77 -5.06
CA ALA A 158 -0.53 3.51 -3.64
C ALA A 158 -0.10 2.10 -3.17
N ASP A 159 0.91 1.49 -3.83
CA ASP A 159 1.47 0.21 -3.40
C ASP A 159 2.66 0.39 -2.43
N ARG A 160 3.12 1.62 -2.21
CA ARG A 160 4.19 1.98 -1.27
C ARG A 160 3.72 3.04 -0.28
N LEU A 161 4.27 2.98 0.93
CA LEU A 161 4.02 3.93 1.99
C LEU A 161 5.35 4.46 2.56
N GLY A 162 5.52 5.76 2.55
CA GLY A 162 6.58 6.46 3.28
C GLY A 162 6.03 7.12 4.55
N VAL A 163 6.84 7.15 5.59
CA VAL A 163 6.44 7.64 6.91
C VAL A 163 7.52 8.53 7.49
N TYR A 164 7.12 9.68 8.02
CA TYR A 164 7.92 10.47 8.96
C TYR A 164 7.18 10.57 10.28
N VAL A 165 7.91 10.47 11.38
CA VAL A 165 7.39 10.65 12.74
C VAL A 165 8.07 11.84 13.40
N LYS A 166 7.31 12.59 14.18
CA LYS A 166 7.87 13.66 15.03
C LYS A 166 8.54 13.02 16.25
N ASP A 167 9.85 13.21 16.39
CA ASP A 167 10.56 12.77 17.58
C ASP A 167 10.17 13.64 18.78
N ALA A 168 9.66 13.02 19.82
CA ALA A 168 9.17 13.70 21.02
C ALA A 168 10.28 14.44 21.81
N LYS A 169 11.55 14.07 21.61
CA LYS A 169 12.67 14.68 22.33
C LYS A 169 13.24 15.89 21.60
N SER A 170 13.45 15.76 20.29
CA SER A 170 14.05 16.82 19.48
C SER A 170 13.01 17.72 18.81
N GLY A 171 11.77 17.26 18.64
CA GLY A 171 10.76 17.93 17.84
C GLY A 171 10.97 17.81 16.32
N GLU A 172 12.02 17.12 15.88
CA GLU A 172 12.36 16.94 14.48
C GLU A 172 11.57 15.79 13.86
N TYR A 173 11.31 15.88 12.54
CA TYR A 173 10.68 14.79 11.80
C TYR A 173 11.72 13.80 11.29
N ILE A 174 11.61 12.54 11.70
CA ILE A 174 12.54 11.46 11.38
C ILE A 174 11.88 10.49 10.40
N PRO A 175 12.53 10.16 9.26
CA PRO A 175 12.01 9.18 8.34
C PRO A 175 12.08 7.76 8.91
N LEU A 176 11.02 6.99 8.75
CA LEU A 176 11.06 5.56 8.92
C LEU A 176 11.30 4.92 7.55
N THR A 177 12.41 4.22 7.40
CA THR A 177 12.66 3.47 6.15
C THR A 177 11.66 2.33 5.99
N GLY A 178 11.46 1.83 4.75
CA GLY A 178 10.59 0.68 4.50
C GLY A 178 10.94 -0.53 5.39
N ASN A 179 12.23 -0.78 5.61
CA ASN A 179 12.68 -1.84 6.52
C ASN A 179 12.33 -1.58 8.00
N MET A 180 12.40 -0.34 8.45
CA MET A 180 12.00 0.03 9.82
C MET A 180 10.48 -0.14 9.98
N SER A 181 9.69 0.41 9.06
CA SER A 181 8.23 0.28 9.09
C SER A 181 7.78 -1.17 8.98
N GLY A 182 8.39 -1.95 8.08
CA GLY A 182 8.09 -3.37 7.91
C GLY A 182 8.39 -4.19 9.16
N SER A 183 9.52 -3.92 9.85
CA SER A 183 9.86 -4.60 11.10
C SER A 183 8.88 -4.25 12.22
N LEU A 184 8.53 -2.96 12.36
CA LEU A 184 7.53 -2.51 13.35
C LEU A 184 6.16 -3.14 13.11
N LEU A 185 5.72 -3.19 11.84
CA LEU A 185 4.45 -3.81 11.48
C LEU A 185 4.46 -5.32 11.72
N CYS A 186 5.56 -6.01 11.40
CA CYS A 186 5.71 -7.44 11.67
C CYS A 186 5.60 -7.74 13.17
N GLU A 187 6.34 -7.01 13.99
CA GLU A 187 6.30 -7.11 15.46
C GLU A 187 4.89 -6.82 15.98
N TYR A 188 4.28 -5.72 15.54
CA TYR A 188 2.93 -5.33 15.96
C TYR A 188 1.89 -6.40 15.63
N VAL A 189 1.89 -6.92 14.40
CA VAL A 189 0.92 -7.93 13.98
C VAL A 189 1.06 -9.22 14.79
N LEU A 190 2.29 -9.71 14.98
CA LEU A 190 2.54 -10.94 15.70
C LEU A 190 2.22 -10.80 17.21
N SER A 191 2.68 -9.71 17.84
CA SER A 191 2.42 -9.45 19.25
C SER A 191 0.92 -9.31 19.54
N GLN A 192 0.23 -8.49 18.76
CA GLN A 192 -1.19 -8.22 19.00
C GLN A 192 -2.09 -9.42 18.70
N LYS A 193 -1.79 -10.19 17.65
CA LYS A 193 -2.51 -11.45 17.38
C LYS A 193 -2.29 -12.46 18.51
N LYS A 194 -1.05 -12.60 18.99
CA LYS A 194 -0.73 -13.50 20.12
C LYS A 194 -1.43 -13.07 21.40
N GLU A 195 -1.43 -11.77 21.72
CA GLU A 195 -2.07 -11.22 22.90
C GLU A 195 -3.59 -11.50 22.90
N LYS A 196 -4.24 -11.25 21.76
CA LYS A 196 -5.70 -11.41 21.62
C LYS A 196 -6.15 -12.86 21.60
N ALA A 197 -5.42 -13.74 20.94
CA ALA A 197 -5.78 -15.14 20.77
C ALA A 197 -5.14 -16.09 21.82
N GLY A 198 -4.22 -15.57 22.65
CA GLY A 198 -3.42 -16.37 23.60
C GLY A 198 -2.25 -17.11 22.94
N SER A 199 -2.33 -17.39 21.64
CA SER A 199 -1.27 -18.03 20.84
C SER A 199 -1.38 -17.61 19.39
N LEU A 200 -0.29 -17.75 18.65
CA LEU A 200 -0.31 -17.67 17.19
C LEU A 200 -0.71 -19.02 16.58
N PRO A 201 -1.29 -19.04 15.37
CA PRO A 201 -1.55 -20.29 14.66
C PRO A 201 -0.27 -21.12 14.50
N ALA A 202 -0.37 -22.44 14.69
CA ALA A 202 0.79 -23.33 14.59
C ALA A 202 1.38 -23.42 13.17
N ASP A 203 0.54 -23.17 12.17
CA ASP A 203 0.83 -23.14 10.73
C ASP A 203 1.07 -21.72 10.20
N GLY A 204 1.07 -20.71 11.07
CA GLY A 204 1.33 -19.31 10.71
C GLY A 204 2.70 -19.11 10.10
N ALA A 205 2.77 -18.24 9.08
CA ALA A 205 4.03 -17.89 8.42
C ALA A 205 4.17 -16.38 8.22
N VAL A 206 5.42 -15.91 8.24
CA VAL A 206 5.81 -14.59 7.76
C VAL A 206 6.49 -14.78 6.40
N VAL A 207 6.02 -14.06 5.40
CA VAL A 207 6.63 -14.06 4.06
C VAL A 207 7.27 -12.71 3.81
N LYS A 208 8.55 -12.69 3.48
CA LYS A 208 9.30 -11.47 3.16
C LYS A 208 10.06 -11.60 1.83
N SER A 209 10.39 -10.48 1.21
CA SER A 209 11.30 -10.47 0.07
C SER A 209 12.77 -10.50 0.52
N ILE A 210 13.67 -10.98 -0.35
CA ILE A 210 15.13 -11.07 -0.10
C ILE A 210 15.79 -9.72 0.22
N VAL A 211 15.15 -8.58 -0.13
CA VAL A 211 15.66 -7.23 0.16
C VAL A 211 15.16 -6.69 1.50
N THR A 212 14.30 -7.43 2.19
CA THR A 212 13.80 -7.07 3.52
C THR A 212 14.85 -7.39 4.59
N THR A 213 14.96 -6.53 5.57
CA THR A 213 15.94 -6.68 6.67
C THR A 213 15.84 -8.03 7.39
N ASN A 214 17.00 -8.56 7.82
CA ASN A 214 17.07 -9.78 8.65
C ASN A 214 16.55 -9.57 10.08
N LEU A 215 16.21 -8.35 10.48
CA LEU A 215 15.50 -8.13 11.74
C LEU A 215 14.15 -8.85 11.78
N VAL A 216 13.48 -8.96 10.64
CA VAL A 216 12.23 -9.73 10.50
C VAL A 216 12.44 -11.22 10.77
N ASP A 217 13.62 -11.78 10.45
CA ASP A 217 13.98 -13.17 10.73
C ASP A 217 14.02 -13.42 12.25
N GLU A 218 14.68 -12.50 12.98
CA GLU A 218 14.76 -12.61 14.44
C GLU A 218 13.40 -12.37 15.11
N ILE A 219 12.55 -11.49 14.56
CA ILE A 219 11.17 -11.31 15.03
C ILE A 219 10.39 -12.62 14.84
N ALA A 220 10.37 -13.18 13.63
CA ALA A 220 9.66 -14.44 13.35
C ALA A 220 10.12 -15.58 14.25
N LYS A 221 11.43 -15.69 14.47
CA LYS A 221 12.03 -16.67 15.37
C LYS A 221 11.61 -16.47 16.84
N ALA A 222 11.57 -15.22 17.33
CA ALA A 222 11.14 -14.90 18.68
C ALA A 222 9.69 -15.30 18.96
N TYR A 223 8.85 -15.23 17.93
CA TYR A 223 7.46 -15.66 17.97
C TYR A 223 7.25 -17.14 17.60
N ASN A 224 8.30 -17.87 17.26
CA ASN A 224 8.25 -19.26 16.76
C ASN A 224 7.31 -19.42 15.55
N VAL A 225 7.38 -18.46 14.61
CA VAL A 225 6.61 -18.44 13.37
C VAL A 225 7.53 -18.79 12.21
N LYS A 226 7.03 -19.58 11.25
CA LYS A 226 7.77 -19.94 10.04
C LYS A 226 8.10 -18.70 9.23
N LEU A 227 9.36 -18.56 8.79
CA LEU A 227 9.78 -17.53 7.85
C LEU A 227 9.95 -18.12 6.45
N ILE A 228 9.41 -17.43 5.45
CA ILE A 228 9.58 -17.76 4.03
C ILE A 228 10.15 -16.52 3.34
N GLU A 229 11.26 -16.72 2.63
CA GLU A 229 11.91 -15.67 1.87
C GLU A 229 11.68 -15.88 0.37
N VAL A 230 11.23 -14.83 -0.31
CA VAL A 230 10.90 -14.86 -1.74
C VAL A 230 11.63 -13.77 -2.52
N LEU A 231 11.59 -13.82 -3.83
CA LEU A 231 12.13 -12.77 -4.70
C LEU A 231 11.35 -11.46 -4.52
N THR A 232 11.96 -10.36 -4.92
CA THR A 232 11.33 -9.03 -4.86
C THR A 232 10.12 -8.95 -5.79
N GLY A 233 9.01 -8.47 -5.26
CA GLY A 233 7.73 -8.28 -5.93
C GLY A 233 6.60 -9.05 -5.24
N PHE A 234 5.49 -8.35 -4.99
CA PHE A 234 4.35 -8.90 -4.25
C PHE A 234 3.77 -10.18 -4.91
N LYS A 235 3.93 -10.33 -6.23
CA LYS A 235 3.52 -11.55 -6.96
C LYS A 235 4.10 -12.85 -6.37
N TRP A 236 5.28 -12.78 -5.79
CA TRP A 236 5.92 -13.96 -5.19
C TRP A 236 5.32 -14.27 -3.82
N ILE A 237 4.95 -13.22 -3.06
CA ILE A 237 4.19 -13.37 -1.81
C ILE A 237 2.81 -13.94 -2.13
N GLY A 238 2.11 -13.40 -3.13
CA GLY A 238 0.81 -13.91 -3.59
C GLY A 238 0.86 -15.38 -4.02
N LYS A 239 1.95 -15.80 -4.67
CA LYS A 239 2.16 -17.22 -5.03
C LYS A 239 2.26 -18.13 -3.79
N GLU A 240 2.95 -17.70 -2.73
CA GLU A 240 3.01 -18.45 -1.47
C GLU A 240 1.63 -18.53 -0.80
N ILE A 241 0.87 -17.42 -0.79
CA ILE A 241 -0.50 -17.38 -0.24
C ILE A 241 -1.39 -18.40 -0.98
N LEU A 242 -1.37 -18.39 -2.31
CA LEU A 242 -2.10 -19.37 -3.12
C LEU A 242 -1.68 -20.81 -2.80
N GLY A 243 -0.38 -21.05 -2.59
CA GLY A 243 0.13 -22.35 -2.17
C GLY A 243 -0.44 -22.81 -0.83
N PHE A 244 -0.60 -21.91 0.13
CA PHE A 244 -1.25 -22.22 1.42
C PHE A 244 -2.73 -22.55 1.24
N GLU A 245 -3.47 -21.77 0.46
CA GLU A 245 -4.89 -22.02 0.17
C GLU A 245 -5.12 -23.38 -0.51
N GLN A 246 -4.21 -23.80 -1.39
CA GLN A 246 -4.32 -25.08 -2.10
C GLN A 246 -3.91 -26.29 -1.27
N SER A 247 -3.09 -26.09 -0.25
CA SER A 247 -2.58 -27.18 0.61
C SER A 247 -3.46 -27.46 1.82
N GLY A 248 -4.37 -26.57 2.18
CA GLY A 248 -5.28 -26.70 3.32
C GLY A 248 -4.60 -26.32 4.61
#